data_15f6bc7394a2300f1442c5d5d97c300e
#
_entry.id   15f6bc7394a2300f1442c5d5d97c300e
#
_cell.length_a   1.000
_cell.length_b   1.000
_cell.length_c   1.000
_cell.angle_alpha   90.00
_cell.angle_beta   90.00
_cell.angle_gamma   90.00
#
_symmetry.space_group_name_H-M   'P 1'
#
loop_
_entity.id
_entity.type
_entity.pdbx_description
1 polymer ?
#
loop_
_entity_poly.entity_id
_entity_poly.type
_entity_poly.pdbx_seq_one_letter_code
_entity_poly.pdbx_strand_id
1 'polypeptide(L)'
;MAKRPSWLQWLTIGIFTLVVAGTMLWWVFGAELLLRIFEGRFHPALDGLVLQHRSLDPLVRTIGFYYDLAVTLLSRVVLLFLGTVCMLWLGWPQLKKRLHSFAAEPVSPEQLAVFRLLVFGVLLIYPNYTAIFRMSALPSGLLVPPPGWSALLSWLPPSLLLAKISGSFFVLGCLGALIGYHTRWMALLATLSGLYFLGIPQFYGKINHYHHLLWFSALSAFSPVSDRLSFDAWRNPHQIIRPAIAYARTLQLFVALMALIYFFAGWWKIIGGGMAWVWGEGAWLHLEAQAFRLGVEAPTWLADSAFLKPFLGLATLVLELGWGYAVLSRRFRPWVLGAALFFHGSIYWLMQINFWQLPIFYLVFLPWGELLKQTNIKVQLLLPDSQKALRWVGGVLIGVNGLCGLAHFDSWPFAVYPSFGNPPEKRVKYYYLVGSDAKGIVNINLASDPQLRLWLPKTYLQGLHGQLLSASDSVLNSKLELLLPLYLGALKQDHNEFTIVSRVVDLETKQILELKILGHTSVFKASELAR
;
A
#
# COMPACT_ATOMS: atom_id res chain seq x y z
N MET A 1 -28.55 15.92 39.27
CA MET A 1 -27.16 16.39 39.01
C MET A 1 -26.78 16.05 37.57
N ALA A 2 -26.65 17.02 36.69
CA ALA A 2 -26.17 16.79 35.32
C ALA A 2 -24.73 16.29 35.36
N LYS A 3 -24.44 15.11 34.74
CA LYS A 3 -23.10 14.59 34.65
C LYS A 3 -22.24 15.61 33.87
N ARG A 4 -21.12 16.06 34.45
CA ARG A 4 -20.13 16.87 33.72
C ARG A 4 -19.73 16.17 32.43
N PRO A 5 -19.70 16.84 31.26
CA PRO A 5 -19.26 16.24 30.03
C PRO A 5 -17.84 15.70 30.18
N SER A 6 -17.60 14.51 29.62
CA SER A 6 -16.28 13.88 29.61
C SER A 6 -15.31 14.71 28.76
N TRP A 7 -14.01 14.60 29.02
CA TRP A 7 -12.99 15.24 28.19
C TRP A 7 -13.15 14.92 26.68
N LEU A 8 -13.65 13.71 26.37
CA LEU A 8 -13.94 13.28 25.00
C LEU A 8 -15.09 14.11 24.37
N GLN A 9 -16.12 14.45 25.15
CA GLN A 9 -17.21 15.31 24.68
C GLN A 9 -16.72 16.73 24.40
N TRP A 10 -15.85 17.27 25.24
CA TRP A 10 -15.23 18.57 24.98
C TRP A 10 -14.31 18.56 23.75
N LEU A 11 -13.52 17.50 23.59
CA LEU A 11 -12.69 17.31 22.40
C LEU A 11 -13.57 17.21 21.13
N THR A 12 -14.65 16.45 21.18
CA THR A 12 -15.62 16.32 20.08
C THR A 12 -16.24 17.67 19.71
N ILE A 13 -16.69 18.45 20.69
CA ILE A 13 -17.25 19.78 20.47
C ILE A 13 -16.18 20.71 19.86
N GLY A 14 -14.96 20.70 20.40
CA GLY A 14 -13.85 21.51 19.88
C GLY A 14 -13.52 21.19 18.42
N ILE A 15 -13.40 19.91 18.08
CA ILE A 15 -13.13 19.47 16.71
C ILE A 15 -14.30 19.82 15.78
N PHE A 16 -15.54 19.59 16.23
CA PHE A 16 -16.74 19.97 15.47
C PHE A 16 -16.73 21.48 15.16
N THR A 17 -16.48 22.31 16.17
CA THR A 17 -16.40 23.77 16.02
C THR A 17 -15.31 24.17 15.02
N LEU A 18 -14.12 23.56 15.10
CA LEU A 18 -13.01 23.83 14.18
C LEU A 18 -13.36 23.42 12.74
N VAL A 19 -14.02 22.29 12.54
CA VAL A 19 -14.45 21.84 11.21
C VAL A 19 -15.51 22.77 10.64
N VAL A 20 -16.51 23.16 11.43
CA VAL A 20 -17.55 24.10 10.99
C VAL A 20 -16.93 25.46 10.65
N ALA A 21 -16.07 26.00 11.52
CA ALA A 21 -15.38 27.25 11.27
C ALA A 21 -14.48 27.18 10.01
N GLY A 22 -13.71 26.11 9.84
CA GLY A 22 -12.89 25.87 8.66
C GLY A 22 -13.72 25.78 7.38
N THR A 23 -14.88 25.13 7.43
CA THR A 23 -15.81 25.04 6.30
C THR A 23 -16.41 26.40 5.96
N MET A 24 -16.79 27.21 6.98
CA MET A 24 -17.27 28.57 6.75
C MET A 24 -16.20 29.48 6.15
N LEU A 25 -14.98 29.45 6.67
CA LEU A 25 -13.84 30.18 6.10
C LEU A 25 -13.56 29.77 4.67
N TRP A 26 -13.61 28.47 4.37
CA TRP A 26 -13.49 27.97 3.01
C TRP A 26 -14.59 28.50 2.08
N TRP A 27 -15.82 28.51 2.54
CA TRP A 27 -16.94 29.04 1.75
C TRP A 27 -16.78 30.53 1.42
N VAL A 28 -16.23 31.32 2.35
CA VAL A 28 -16.04 32.75 2.18
C VAL A 28 -14.80 33.10 1.35
N PHE A 29 -13.68 32.41 1.59
CA PHE A 29 -12.37 32.77 1.03
C PHE A 29 -11.79 31.72 0.08
N GLY A 30 -12.42 30.56 -0.06
CA GLY A 30 -11.84 29.41 -0.76
C GLY A 30 -11.61 29.64 -2.25
N ALA A 31 -12.49 30.37 -2.92
CA ALA A 31 -12.33 30.67 -4.33
C ALA A 31 -11.10 31.56 -4.58
N GLU A 32 -10.95 32.62 -3.78
CA GLU A 32 -9.79 33.52 -3.89
C GLU A 32 -8.49 32.83 -3.46
N LEU A 33 -8.55 32.05 -2.39
CA LEU A 33 -7.41 31.27 -1.91
C LEU A 33 -6.94 30.27 -2.97
N LEU A 34 -7.85 29.51 -3.56
CA LEU A 34 -7.54 28.58 -4.65
C LEU A 34 -6.96 29.28 -5.86
N LEU A 35 -7.52 30.44 -6.23
CA LEU A 35 -7.01 31.23 -7.33
C LEU A 35 -5.54 31.61 -7.08
N ARG A 36 -5.24 32.15 -5.91
CA ARG A 36 -3.86 32.51 -5.52
C ARG A 36 -2.91 31.31 -5.51
N ILE A 37 -3.36 30.18 -4.94
CA ILE A 37 -2.57 28.94 -4.92
C ILE A 37 -2.34 28.45 -6.36
N PHE A 38 -3.38 28.39 -7.19
CA PHE A 38 -3.28 27.91 -8.55
C PHE A 38 -2.42 28.81 -9.44
N GLU A 39 -2.39 30.12 -9.20
CA GLU A 39 -1.53 31.07 -9.91
C GLU A 39 -0.08 31.11 -9.37
N GLY A 40 0.21 30.40 -8.29
CA GLY A 40 1.53 30.44 -7.64
C GLY A 40 1.80 31.78 -6.96
N ARG A 41 0.80 32.35 -6.31
CA ARG A 41 0.85 33.66 -5.60
C ARG A 41 0.47 33.56 -4.13
N PHE A 42 0.51 32.35 -3.57
CA PHE A 42 0.08 32.14 -2.18
C PHE A 42 1.26 32.19 -1.21
N HIS A 43 2.28 31.38 -1.44
CA HIS A 43 3.45 31.29 -0.56
C HIS A 43 4.65 30.70 -1.33
N PRO A 44 5.83 31.34 -1.31
CA PRO A 44 6.98 30.92 -2.14
C PRO A 44 7.36 29.45 -2.04
N ALA A 45 7.26 28.85 -0.85
CA ALA A 45 7.57 27.43 -0.66
C ALA A 45 6.51 26.48 -1.26
N LEU A 46 5.27 26.90 -1.42
CA LEU A 46 4.19 26.10 -2.00
C LEU A 46 4.00 26.38 -3.48
N ASP A 47 4.25 27.62 -3.90
CA ASP A 47 4.05 28.08 -5.27
C ASP A 47 4.89 27.30 -6.25
N GLY A 48 6.16 27.01 -5.90
CA GLY A 48 7.04 26.17 -6.69
C GLY A 48 6.50 24.76 -6.91
N LEU A 49 5.96 24.14 -5.84
CA LEU A 49 5.37 22.79 -5.90
C LEU A 49 4.09 22.79 -6.74
N VAL A 50 3.24 23.79 -6.60
CA VAL A 50 1.98 23.91 -7.36
C VAL A 50 2.25 24.13 -8.84
N LEU A 51 3.15 25.05 -9.18
CA LEU A 51 3.55 25.32 -10.57
C LEU A 51 4.23 24.09 -11.19
N GLN A 52 5.08 23.39 -10.44
CA GLN A 52 5.66 22.12 -10.88
C GLN A 52 4.59 21.06 -11.12
N HIS A 53 3.64 20.92 -10.20
CA HIS A 53 2.53 19.96 -10.36
C HIS A 53 1.65 20.29 -11.58
N ARG A 54 1.36 21.57 -11.81
CA ARG A 54 0.62 22.03 -12.99
C ARG A 54 1.35 21.73 -14.30
N SER A 55 2.66 21.92 -14.32
CA SER A 55 3.46 21.62 -15.52
C SER A 55 3.50 20.13 -15.85
N LEU A 56 3.22 19.28 -14.86
CA LEU A 56 3.13 17.83 -15.01
C LEU A 56 1.72 17.33 -15.31
N ASP A 57 0.69 18.20 -15.23
CA ASP A 57 -0.70 17.81 -15.55
C ASP A 57 -0.90 17.80 -17.08
N PRO A 58 -1.06 16.61 -17.70
CA PRO A 58 -1.21 16.49 -19.15
C PRO A 58 -2.52 17.07 -19.67
N LEU A 59 -3.48 17.40 -18.80
CA LEU A 59 -4.84 17.81 -19.19
C LEU A 59 -5.09 19.31 -19.08
N VAL A 60 -4.10 20.14 -18.69
CA VAL A 60 -4.23 21.61 -18.51
C VAL A 60 -5.61 22.01 -17.98
N ARG A 61 -5.94 21.52 -16.77
CA ARG A 61 -7.27 21.71 -16.19
C ARG A 61 -7.51 23.17 -15.80
N THR A 62 -8.77 23.62 -15.90
CA THR A 62 -9.15 24.98 -15.53
C THR A 62 -9.18 25.18 -14.03
N ILE A 63 -9.09 26.42 -13.57
CA ILE A 63 -9.22 26.76 -12.15
C ILE A 63 -10.58 26.33 -11.59
N GLY A 64 -11.64 26.41 -12.37
CA GLY A 64 -12.97 25.94 -12.00
C GLY A 64 -12.97 24.46 -11.65
N PHE A 65 -12.28 23.62 -12.42
CA PHE A 65 -12.14 22.20 -12.11
C PHE A 65 -11.48 21.96 -10.74
N TYR A 66 -10.39 22.66 -10.45
CA TYR A 66 -9.71 22.49 -9.14
C TYR A 66 -10.54 23.03 -7.98
N TYR A 67 -11.32 24.09 -8.22
CA TYR A 67 -12.26 24.61 -7.22
C TYR A 67 -13.35 23.59 -6.90
N ASP A 68 -14.03 23.06 -7.91
CA ASP A 68 -15.07 22.05 -7.74
C ASP A 68 -14.55 20.78 -7.08
N LEU A 69 -13.34 20.34 -7.46
CA LEU A 69 -12.66 19.22 -6.83
C LEU A 69 -12.40 19.48 -5.36
N ALA A 70 -11.85 20.63 -5.02
CA ALA A 70 -11.53 20.98 -3.64
C ALA A 70 -12.79 21.11 -2.77
N VAL A 71 -13.85 21.73 -3.27
CA VAL A 71 -15.15 21.82 -2.58
C VAL A 71 -15.75 20.43 -2.37
N THR A 72 -15.67 19.57 -3.38
CA THR A 72 -16.17 18.19 -3.30
C THR A 72 -15.39 17.38 -2.26
N LEU A 73 -14.05 17.42 -2.31
CA LEU A 73 -13.21 16.69 -1.37
C LEU A 73 -13.40 17.21 0.07
N LEU A 74 -13.43 18.52 0.26
CA LEU A 74 -13.66 19.10 1.59
C LEU A 74 -15.04 18.71 2.14
N SER A 75 -16.09 18.79 1.34
CA SER A 75 -17.43 18.37 1.74
C SER A 75 -17.47 16.92 2.19
N ARG A 76 -16.81 16.01 1.45
CA ARG A 76 -16.71 14.57 1.78
C ARG A 76 -15.92 14.36 3.07
N VAL A 77 -14.78 15.05 3.24
CA VAL A 77 -13.98 14.98 4.47
C VAL A 77 -14.80 15.42 5.67
N VAL A 78 -15.50 16.54 5.56
CA VAL A 78 -16.36 17.07 6.64
C VAL A 78 -17.47 16.07 6.98
N LEU A 79 -18.20 15.57 6.00
CA LEU A 79 -19.28 14.60 6.22
C LEU A 79 -18.78 13.30 6.85
N LEU A 80 -17.67 12.78 6.38
CA LEU A 80 -17.04 11.58 6.94
C LEU A 80 -16.55 11.82 8.36
N PHE A 81 -15.94 12.97 8.60
CA PHE A 81 -15.48 13.35 9.93
C PHE A 81 -16.66 13.45 10.89
N LEU A 82 -17.71 14.18 10.53
CA LEU A 82 -18.93 14.29 11.34
C LEU A 82 -19.58 12.93 11.58
N GLY A 83 -19.72 12.11 10.52
CA GLY A 83 -20.23 10.73 10.64
C GLY A 83 -19.39 9.87 11.57
N THR A 84 -18.06 9.95 11.46
CA THR A 84 -17.13 9.21 12.34
C THR A 84 -17.26 9.68 13.80
N VAL A 85 -17.31 10.98 14.02
CA VAL A 85 -17.49 11.56 15.36
C VAL A 85 -18.84 11.14 15.96
N CYS A 86 -19.92 11.19 15.19
CA CYS A 86 -21.23 10.72 15.63
C CYS A 86 -21.22 9.21 15.96
N MET A 87 -20.64 8.40 15.09
CA MET A 87 -20.51 6.96 15.33
C MET A 87 -19.65 6.65 16.57
N LEU A 88 -18.54 7.35 16.75
CA LEU A 88 -17.71 7.21 17.94
C LEU A 88 -18.46 7.66 19.21
N TRP A 89 -19.21 8.75 19.13
CA TRP A 89 -19.96 9.25 20.26
C TRP A 89 -21.08 8.30 20.68
N LEU A 90 -21.88 7.84 19.71
CA LEU A 90 -22.97 6.89 19.96
C LEU A 90 -22.46 5.49 20.29
N GLY A 91 -21.42 5.04 19.62
CA GLY A 91 -20.84 3.69 19.75
C GLY A 91 -19.73 3.56 20.81
N TRP A 92 -19.31 4.67 21.45
CA TRP A 92 -18.18 4.65 22.37
C TRP A 92 -18.27 3.64 23.51
N PRO A 93 -19.43 3.50 24.20
CA PRO A 93 -19.54 2.50 25.26
C PRO A 93 -19.30 1.06 24.74
N GLN A 94 -19.84 0.74 23.56
CA GLN A 94 -19.69 -0.56 22.91
C GLN A 94 -18.24 -0.77 22.43
N LEU A 95 -17.65 0.24 21.79
CA LEU A 95 -16.26 0.21 21.35
C LEU A 95 -15.30 0.04 22.55
N LYS A 96 -15.50 0.82 23.60
CA LYS A 96 -14.72 0.71 24.84
C LYS A 96 -14.83 -0.68 25.44
N LYS A 97 -16.05 -1.23 25.53
CA LYS A 97 -16.29 -2.61 26.01
C LYS A 97 -15.53 -3.64 25.17
N ARG A 98 -15.58 -3.53 23.83
CA ARG A 98 -14.88 -4.42 22.91
C ARG A 98 -13.36 -4.32 23.04
N LEU A 99 -12.83 -3.09 23.12
CA LEU A 99 -11.39 -2.85 23.33
C LEU A 99 -10.91 -3.46 24.65
N HIS A 100 -11.66 -3.27 25.74
CA HIS A 100 -11.33 -3.90 27.03
C HIS A 100 -11.40 -5.42 26.97
N SER A 101 -12.45 -5.98 26.34
CA SER A 101 -12.57 -7.43 26.17
C SER A 101 -11.42 -8.00 25.36
N PHE A 102 -11.07 -7.36 24.25
CA PHE A 102 -9.94 -7.76 23.40
C PHE A 102 -8.61 -7.61 24.11
N ALA A 103 -8.42 -6.52 24.89
CA ALA A 103 -7.20 -6.29 25.67
C ALA A 103 -7.00 -7.33 26.77
N ALA A 104 -8.09 -7.87 27.33
CA ALA A 104 -8.07 -8.91 28.34
C ALA A 104 -8.01 -10.34 27.75
N GLU A 105 -8.05 -10.48 26.42
CA GLU A 105 -8.02 -11.78 25.76
C GLU A 105 -6.66 -12.46 25.96
N PRO A 106 -6.64 -13.69 26.52
CA PRO A 106 -5.39 -14.41 26.69
C PRO A 106 -4.83 -14.82 25.32
N VAL A 107 -3.54 -14.63 25.14
CA VAL A 107 -2.78 -15.03 23.95
C VAL A 107 -1.72 -16.02 24.38
N SER A 108 -1.64 -17.14 23.68
CA SER A 108 -0.62 -18.15 23.97
C SER A 108 0.73 -17.78 23.35
N PRO A 109 1.84 -18.25 23.92
CA PRO A 109 3.16 -18.06 23.32
C PRO A 109 3.28 -18.73 21.95
N GLU A 110 2.53 -19.82 21.68
CA GLU A 110 2.47 -20.50 20.40
C GLU A 110 1.87 -19.60 19.30
N GLN A 111 0.85 -18.79 19.63
CA GLN A 111 0.29 -17.83 18.68
C GLN A 111 1.35 -16.82 18.21
N LEU A 112 2.20 -16.32 19.12
CA LEU A 112 3.29 -15.43 18.74
C LEU A 112 4.43 -16.15 18.03
N ALA A 113 4.69 -17.41 18.35
CA ALA A 113 5.63 -18.23 17.59
C ALA A 113 5.16 -18.39 16.14
N VAL A 114 3.86 -18.67 15.93
CA VAL A 114 3.28 -18.71 14.57
C VAL A 114 3.34 -17.34 13.90
N PHE A 115 3.05 -16.24 14.61
CA PHE A 115 3.24 -14.91 14.07
C PHE A 115 4.67 -14.69 13.54
N ARG A 116 5.69 -15.07 14.29
CA ARG A 116 7.10 -15.03 13.88
C ARG A 116 7.34 -15.87 12.63
N LEU A 117 6.86 -17.13 12.62
CA LEU A 117 7.01 -18.02 11.47
C LEU A 117 6.38 -17.45 10.20
N LEU A 118 5.18 -16.85 10.34
CA LEU A 118 4.50 -16.21 9.21
C LEU A 118 5.27 -14.96 8.73
N VAL A 119 5.68 -14.07 9.63
CA VAL A 119 6.40 -12.84 9.26
C VAL A 119 7.66 -13.17 8.46
N PHE A 120 8.55 -13.98 9.01
CA PHE A 120 9.83 -14.25 8.37
C PHE A 120 9.73 -15.27 7.23
N GLY A 121 8.76 -16.18 7.27
CA GLY A 121 8.44 -17.06 6.15
C GLY A 121 7.94 -16.28 4.93
N VAL A 122 7.01 -15.34 5.14
CA VAL A 122 6.51 -14.47 4.07
C VAL A 122 7.62 -13.55 3.54
N LEU A 123 8.42 -12.95 4.42
CA LEU A 123 9.55 -12.12 4.01
C LEU A 123 10.58 -12.87 3.16
N LEU A 124 10.76 -14.17 3.36
CA LEU A 124 11.66 -14.99 2.54
C LEU A 124 11.06 -15.35 1.19
N ILE A 125 9.74 -15.59 1.11
CA ILE A 125 9.09 -16.14 -0.08
C ILE A 125 8.52 -15.05 -0.99
N TYR A 126 7.99 -13.96 -0.41
CA TYR A 126 7.25 -12.95 -1.14
C TYR A 126 8.10 -12.10 -2.09
N PRO A 127 9.30 -11.63 -1.71
CA PRO A 127 10.11 -10.76 -2.57
C PRO A 127 10.58 -11.48 -3.84
N ASN A 128 10.44 -10.82 -4.97
CA ASN A 128 11.07 -11.28 -6.20
C ASN A 128 12.55 -10.80 -6.23
N TYR A 129 13.43 -11.60 -5.66
CA TYR A 129 14.87 -11.29 -5.53
C TYR A 129 15.52 -10.94 -6.87
N THR A 130 15.24 -11.74 -7.91
CA THR A 130 15.78 -11.50 -9.24
C THR A 130 15.39 -10.14 -9.80
N ALA A 131 14.12 -9.76 -9.63
CA ALA A 131 13.64 -8.45 -10.07
C ALA A 131 14.23 -7.31 -9.24
N ILE A 132 14.43 -7.48 -7.93
CA ILE A 132 15.09 -6.48 -7.07
C ILE A 132 16.54 -6.26 -7.53
N PHE A 133 17.28 -7.33 -7.82
CA PHE A 133 18.64 -7.22 -8.36
C PHE A 133 18.65 -6.54 -9.75
N ARG A 134 17.71 -6.85 -10.62
CA ARG A 134 17.58 -6.15 -11.92
C ARG A 134 17.30 -4.67 -11.74
N MET A 135 16.36 -4.32 -10.85
CA MET A 135 16.05 -2.92 -10.56
C MET A 135 17.22 -2.16 -9.93
N SER A 136 18.04 -2.81 -9.10
CA SER A 136 19.24 -2.17 -8.53
C SER A 136 20.31 -1.82 -9.56
N ALA A 137 20.24 -2.43 -10.74
CA ALA A 137 21.18 -2.18 -11.86
C ALA A 137 20.60 -1.19 -12.89
N LEU A 138 19.40 -0.65 -12.69
CA LEU A 138 18.81 0.34 -13.58
C LEU A 138 19.59 1.68 -13.53
N PRO A 139 19.61 2.44 -14.65
CA PRO A 139 20.25 3.74 -14.70
C PRO A 139 19.74 4.70 -13.61
N SER A 140 20.64 5.49 -13.02
CA SER A 140 20.29 6.45 -11.96
C SER A 140 19.30 7.53 -12.42
N GLY A 141 19.26 7.87 -13.72
CA GLY A 141 18.26 8.78 -14.29
C GLY A 141 16.80 8.28 -14.19
N LEU A 142 16.59 6.99 -13.89
CA LEU A 142 15.27 6.42 -13.64
C LEU A 142 14.88 6.43 -12.15
N LEU A 143 15.74 6.89 -11.25
CA LEU A 143 15.41 7.00 -9.84
C LEU A 143 14.38 8.11 -9.62
N VAL A 144 13.31 7.77 -8.91
CA VAL A 144 12.27 8.67 -8.42
C VAL A 144 12.02 8.30 -6.96
N PRO A 145 12.91 8.74 -6.06
CA PRO A 145 12.85 8.35 -4.66
C PRO A 145 11.55 8.82 -4.01
N PRO A 146 10.94 7.99 -3.16
CA PRO A 146 9.82 8.44 -2.36
C PRO A 146 10.26 9.52 -1.36
N PRO A 147 9.33 10.35 -0.85
CA PRO A 147 9.64 11.40 0.10
C PRO A 147 10.48 10.90 1.28
N GLY A 148 11.52 11.66 1.64
CA GLY A 148 12.46 11.32 2.72
C GLY A 148 13.67 10.45 2.31
N TRP A 149 13.70 9.90 1.09
CA TRP A 149 14.78 9.01 0.65
C TRP A 149 15.87 9.68 -0.20
N SER A 150 15.59 10.83 -0.79
CA SER A 150 16.51 11.49 -1.72
C SER A 150 17.90 11.73 -1.12
N ALA A 151 17.98 12.19 0.13
CA ALA A 151 19.24 12.44 0.81
C ALA A 151 20.02 11.13 1.06
N LEU A 152 19.37 10.05 1.47
CA LEU A 152 20.04 8.76 1.68
C LEU A 152 20.51 8.16 0.36
N LEU A 153 19.71 8.24 -0.69
CA LEU A 153 20.04 7.65 -1.99
C LEU A 153 21.09 8.46 -2.77
N SER A 154 21.33 9.74 -2.42
CA SER A 154 22.48 10.48 -2.94
C SER A 154 23.82 9.93 -2.41
N TRP A 155 23.83 9.32 -1.22
CA TRP A 155 25.02 8.71 -0.60
C TRP A 155 25.12 7.21 -0.89
N LEU A 156 23.97 6.52 -0.90
CA LEU A 156 23.87 5.07 -1.10
C LEU A 156 22.89 4.77 -2.26
N PRO A 157 23.24 5.14 -3.50
CA PRO A 157 22.38 4.85 -4.65
C PRO A 157 22.24 3.34 -4.86
N PRO A 158 21.09 2.87 -5.37
CA PRO A 158 20.92 1.47 -5.72
C PRO A 158 22.03 1.00 -6.66
N SER A 159 22.62 -0.12 -6.30
CA SER A 159 23.62 -0.81 -7.10
C SER A 159 23.53 -2.32 -6.85
N LEU A 160 23.99 -3.11 -7.81
CA LEU A 160 23.95 -4.56 -7.69
C LEU A 160 24.77 -5.05 -6.47
N LEU A 161 25.88 -4.39 -6.15
CA LEU A 161 26.70 -4.73 -4.98
C LEU A 161 25.94 -4.46 -3.67
N LEU A 162 25.38 -3.27 -3.51
CA LEU A 162 24.60 -2.93 -2.31
C LEU A 162 23.34 -3.79 -2.17
N ALA A 163 22.68 -4.11 -3.29
CA ALA A 163 21.54 -5.02 -3.29
C ALA A 163 21.94 -6.43 -2.85
N LYS A 164 23.08 -6.95 -3.31
CA LYS A 164 23.59 -8.27 -2.87
C LYS A 164 23.95 -8.24 -1.39
N ILE A 165 24.65 -7.23 -0.90
CA ILE A 165 25.04 -7.12 0.51
C ILE A 165 23.78 -7.02 1.40
N SER A 166 22.90 -6.06 1.13
CA SER A 166 21.68 -5.86 1.91
C SER A 166 20.73 -7.05 1.81
N GLY A 167 20.61 -7.66 0.63
CA GLY A 167 19.82 -8.87 0.40
C GLY A 167 20.37 -10.09 1.16
N SER A 168 21.70 -10.27 1.25
CA SER A 168 22.32 -11.33 2.02
C SER A 168 22.07 -11.17 3.52
N PHE A 169 22.22 -9.95 4.06
CA PHE A 169 21.88 -9.67 5.47
C PHE A 169 20.38 -9.82 5.74
N PHE A 170 19.54 -9.41 4.79
CA PHE A 170 18.10 -9.59 4.89
C PHE A 170 17.71 -11.08 4.97
N VAL A 171 18.22 -11.90 4.08
CA VAL A 171 17.95 -13.35 4.08
C VAL A 171 18.50 -14.01 5.33
N LEU A 172 19.74 -13.69 5.75
CA LEU A 172 20.33 -14.20 6.99
C LEU A 172 19.49 -13.83 8.22
N GLY A 173 19.08 -12.56 8.30
CA GLY A 173 18.21 -12.09 9.38
C GLY A 173 16.85 -12.79 9.40
N CYS A 174 16.22 -12.95 8.22
CA CYS A 174 14.95 -13.67 8.10
C CYS A 174 15.09 -15.15 8.48
N LEU A 175 16.12 -15.87 8.01
CA LEU A 175 16.36 -17.26 8.37
C LEU A 175 16.61 -17.42 9.86
N GLY A 176 17.50 -16.59 10.44
CA GLY A 176 17.79 -16.64 11.88
C GLY A 176 16.55 -16.37 12.72
N ALA A 177 15.75 -15.35 12.36
CA ALA A 177 14.51 -15.05 13.05
C ALA A 177 13.43 -16.11 12.84
N LEU A 178 13.35 -16.73 11.65
CA LEU A 178 12.41 -17.81 11.33
C LEU A 178 12.64 -19.02 12.23
N ILE A 179 13.88 -19.50 12.34
CA ILE A 179 14.22 -20.62 13.23
C ILE A 179 14.24 -20.22 14.71
N GLY A 180 14.22 -18.92 14.98
CA GLY A 180 14.24 -18.37 16.35
C GLY A 180 15.62 -18.44 17.01
N TYR A 181 16.69 -18.19 16.26
CA TYR A 181 18.05 -18.09 16.73
C TYR A 181 18.43 -16.64 16.97
N HIS A 182 18.78 -16.28 18.21
CA HIS A 182 18.99 -14.88 18.59
C HIS A 182 17.91 -13.95 18.02
N THR A 183 16.66 -14.35 18.13
CA THR A 183 15.48 -13.85 17.38
C THR A 183 15.41 -12.34 17.34
N ARG A 184 15.67 -11.67 18.45
CA ARG A 184 15.64 -10.20 18.52
C ARG A 184 16.62 -9.55 17.54
N TRP A 185 17.88 -10.02 17.53
CA TRP A 185 18.93 -9.45 16.71
C TRP A 185 18.76 -9.80 15.23
N MET A 186 18.31 -11.02 14.94
CA MET A 186 18.02 -11.46 13.59
C MET A 186 16.81 -10.70 13.00
N ALA A 187 15.78 -10.46 13.81
CA ALA A 187 14.64 -9.64 13.39
C ALA A 187 15.03 -8.18 13.13
N LEU A 188 15.91 -7.60 13.95
CA LEU A 188 16.48 -6.26 13.72
C LEU A 188 17.31 -6.24 12.44
N LEU A 189 18.17 -7.25 12.23
CA LEU A 189 18.98 -7.38 11.01
C LEU A 189 18.07 -7.46 9.76
N ALA A 190 17.03 -8.31 9.80
CA ALA A 190 16.06 -8.42 8.73
C ALA A 190 15.31 -7.09 8.47
N THR A 191 14.90 -6.39 9.54
CA THR A 191 14.18 -5.11 9.41
C THR A 191 15.07 -4.03 8.78
N LEU A 192 16.28 -3.84 9.32
CA LEU A 192 17.17 -2.78 8.86
C LEU A 192 17.70 -3.03 7.44
N SER A 193 18.14 -4.26 7.15
CA SER A 193 18.58 -4.61 5.79
C SER A 193 17.42 -4.66 4.81
N GLY A 194 16.26 -5.12 5.25
CA GLY A 194 15.02 -5.14 4.46
C GLY A 194 14.50 -3.74 4.15
N LEU A 195 14.72 -2.76 5.02
CA LEU A 195 14.36 -1.37 4.75
C LEU A 195 15.01 -0.86 3.45
N TYR A 196 16.27 -1.18 3.22
CA TYR A 196 16.96 -0.81 1.99
C TYR A 196 16.66 -1.80 0.85
N PHE A 197 16.84 -3.12 1.07
CA PHE A 197 16.71 -4.13 0.04
C PHE A 197 15.30 -4.18 -0.58
N LEU A 198 14.26 -4.24 0.24
CA LEU A 198 12.87 -4.19 -0.21
C LEU A 198 12.45 -2.77 -0.63
N GLY A 199 13.22 -1.75 -0.26
CA GLY A 199 13.08 -0.37 -0.71
C GLY A 199 13.47 -0.15 -2.16
N ILE A 200 14.42 -0.94 -2.69
CA ILE A 200 14.92 -0.76 -4.06
C ILE A 200 13.79 -0.64 -5.09
N PRO A 201 12.78 -1.52 -5.16
CA PRO A 201 11.67 -1.35 -6.09
C PRO A 201 10.81 -0.10 -5.85
N GLN A 202 10.82 0.44 -4.65
CA GLN A 202 10.07 1.65 -4.28
C GLN A 202 10.73 2.94 -4.78
N PHE A 203 12.01 2.87 -5.12
CA PHE A 203 12.80 4.04 -5.53
C PHE A 203 12.61 4.41 -7.01
N TYR A 204 11.69 3.73 -7.71
CA TYR A 204 11.45 3.91 -9.14
C TYR A 204 10.01 4.37 -9.45
N GLY A 205 9.44 5.22 -8.59
CA GLY A 205 8.22 5.97 -8.86
C GLY A 205 6.91 5.28 -8.48
N LYS A 206 6.95 4.09 -7.86
CA LYS A 206 5.76 3.43 -7.33
C LYS A 206 6.02 2.78 -5.99
N ILE A 207 5.17 3.08 -5.02
CA ILE A 207 5.18 2.43 -3.72
C ILE A 207 4.30 1.16 -3.77
N ASN A 208 4.91 0.00 -3.46
CA ASN A 208 4.23 -1.29 -3.45
C ASN A 208 3.71 -1.64 -2.05
N HIS A 209 2.60 -2.38 -1.98
CA HIS A 209 1.83 -2.61 -0.76
C HIS A 209 2.34 -3.80 0.07
N TYR A 210 3.58 -3.75 0.58
CA TYR A 210 4.13 -4.77 1.49
C TYR A 210 4.91 -4.20 2.69
N HIS A 211 4.67 -2.94 3.00
CA HIS A 211 5.25 -2.22 4.15
C HIS A 211 5.00 -2.94 5.47
N HIS A 212 3.78 -3.48 5.65
CA HIS A 212 3.36 -4.19 6.84
C HIS A 212 4.29 -5.34 7.20
N LEU A 213 4.94 -5.98 6.23
CA LEU A 213 5.92 -7.05 6.50
C LEU A 213 7.11 -6.54 7.31
N LEU A 214 7.61 -5.33 7.00
CA LEU A 214 8.67 -4.68 7.78
C LEU A 214 8.17 -4.22 9.15
N TRP A 215 6.93 -3.71 9.25
CA TRP A 215 6.37 -3.32 10.54
C TRP A 215 6.24 -4.53 11.47
N PHE A 216 5.80 -5.68 10.94
CA PHE A 216 5.67 -6.92 11.71
C PHE A 216 7.03 -7.51 12.08
N SER A 217 8.04 -7.37 11.19
CA SER A 217 9.42 -7.72 11.52
C SER A 217 9.97 -6.85 12.67
N ALA A 218 9.75 -5.53 12.60
CA ALA A 218 10.12 -4.61 13.66
C ALA A 218 9.41 -4.92 14.99
N LEU A 219 8.10 -5.21 14.96
CA LEU A 219 7.37 -5.66 16.16
C LEU A 219 7.96 -6.96 16.72
N SER A 220 8.31 -7.92 15.86
CA SER A 220 8.88 -9.19 16.27
C SER A 220 10.19 -9.03 17.04
N ALA A 221 11.02 -8.05 16.67
CA ALA A 221 12.28 -7.76 17.35
C ALA A 221 12.12 -7.36 18.84
N PHE A 222 10.98 -6.79 19.20
CA PHE A 222 10.69 -6.32 20.54
C PHE A 222 9.61 -7.14 21.28
N SER A 223 9.12 -8.19 20.63
CA SER A 223 8.06 -9.06 21.10
C SER A 223 8.62 -10.39 21.64
N PRO A 224 7.92 -11.08 22.55
CA PRO A 224 8.33 -12.39 23.05
C PRO A 224 7.98 -13.54 22.08
N VAL A 225 8.29 -13.35 20.79
CA VAL A 225 7.95 -14.30 19.71
C VAL A 225 8.83 -15.55 19.69
N SER A 226 9.92 -15.55 20.48
CA SER A 226 10.86 -16.68 20.57
C SER A 226 10.63 -17.56 21.80
N ASP A 227 9.64 -17.25 22.64
CA ASP A 227 9.41 -18.02 23.88
C ASP A 227 8.94 -19.45 23.62
N ARG A 228 8.46 -19.75 22.38
CA ARG A 228 8.07 -21.10 21.92
C ARG A 228 8.46 -21.34 20.47
N LEU A 229 8.54 -22.62 20.10
CA LEU A 229 8.83 -23.09 18.73
C LEU A 229 10.07 -22.41 18.12
N SER A 230 11.11 -22.20 18.93
CA SER A 230 12.33 -21.50 18.54
C SER A 230 13.57 -22.23 19.02
N PHE A 231 14.70 -22.00 18.35
CA PHE A 231 16.00 -22.48 18.80
C PHE A 231 16.39 -21.87 20.15
N ASP A 232 16.05 -20.59 20.39
CA ASP A 232 16.28 -19.91 21.66
C ASP A 232 15.54 -20.62 22.82
N ALA A 233 14.28 -21.03 22.60
CA ALA A 233 13.50 -21.77 23.59
C ALA A 233 14.01 -23.21 23.77
N TRP A 234 14.43 -23.87 22.71
CA TRP A 234 15.02 -25.21 22.77
C TRP A 234 16.34 -25.22 23.59
N ARG A 235 17.18 -24.22 23.35
CA ARG A 235 18.45 -24.05 24.05
C ARG A 235 18.27 -23.73 25.54
N ASN A 236 17.16 -23.07 25.90
CA ASN A 236 16.84 -22.66 27.26
C ASN A 236 15.53 -23.31 27.75
N PRO A 237 15.51 -24.64 28.03
CA PRO A 237 14.27 -25.36 28.36
C PRO A 237 13.63 -24.90 29.68
N HIS A 238 14.41 -24.24 30.54
CA HIS A 238 13.93 -23.65 31.81
C HIS A 238 13.47 -22.20 31.65
N GLN A 239 13.32 -21.72 30.42
CA GLN A 239 12.87 -20.36 30.16
C GLN A 239 11.50 -20.11 30.79
N ILE A 240 11.43 -19.04 31.56
CA ILE A 240 10.21 -18.58 32.20
C ILE A 240 9.23 -18.10 31.17
N ILE A 241 8.03 -18.66 31.16
CA ILE A 241 6.94 -18.17 30.29
C ILE A 241 6.32 -16.93 30.90
N ARG A 242 6.15 -15.94 30.09
CA ARG A 242 5.59 -14.64 30.47
C ARG A 242 4.09 -14.75 30.72
N PRO A 243 3.49 -13.80 31.47
CA PRO A 243 2.04 -13.75 31.59
C PRO A 243 1.37 -13.53 30.23
N ALA A 244 0.16 -14.07 30.04
CA ALA A 244 -0.60 -13.99 28.78
C ALA A 244 -0.76 -12.55 28.24
N ILE A 245 -0.83 -11.57 29.12
CA ILE A 245 -0.90 -10.14 28.75
C ILE A 245 0.36 -9.66 28.02
N ALA A 246 1.52 -10.27 28.22
CA ALA A 246 2.74 -9.91 27.52
C ALA A 246 2.70 -10.33 26.05
N TYR A 247 2.05 -11.45 25.75
CA TYR A 247 1.82 -11.91 24.38
C TYR A 247 0.67 -11.14 23.72
N ALA A 248 -0.39 -10.84 24.47
CA ALA A 248 -1.54 -10.10 23.96
C ALA A 248 -1.18 -8.73 23.39
N ARG A 249 -0.20 -8.02 23.97
CA ARG A 249 0.22 -6.70 23.46
C ARG A 249 0.75 -6.74 22.04
N THR A 250 1.53 -7.74 21.69
CA THR A 250 2.01 -7.90 20.30
C THR A 250 0.85 -8.08 19.34
N LEU A 251 -0.12 -8.93 19.70
CA LEU A 251 -1.31 -9.16 18.90
C LEU A 251 -2.18 -7.90 18.78
N GLN A 252 -2.29 -7.11 19.85
CA GLN A 252 -3.03 -5.84 19.84
C GLN A 252 -2.40 -4.82 18.87
N LEU A 253 -1.07 -4.68 18.89
CA LEU A 253 -0.34 -3.80 17.99
C LEU A 253 -0.45 -4.28 16.52
N PHE A 254 -0.34 -5.58 16.30
CA PHE A 254 -0.56 -6.19 14.99
C PHE A 254 -1.97 -5.89 14.47
N VAL A 255 -3.01 -6.10 15.29
CA VAL A 255 -4.41 -5.83 14.90
C VAL A 255 -4.62 -4.34 14.64
N ALA A 256 -4.03 -3.45 15.42
CA ALA A 256 -4.12 -2.01 15.20
C ALA A 256 -3.50 -1.61 13.85
N LEU A 257 -2.32 -2.12 13.51
CA LEU A 257 -1.69 -1.86 12.21
C LEU A 257 -2.50 -2.43 11.04
N MET A 258 -3.05 -3.65 11.17
CA MET A 258 -3.95 -4.22 10.18
C MET A 258 -5.22 -3.38 10.02
N ALA A 259 -5.79 -2.89 11.12
CA ALA A 259 -6.97 -2.04 11.10
C ALA A 259 -6.73 -0.73 10.35
N LEU A 260 -5.53 -0.12 10.48
CA LEU A 260 -5.17 1.09 9.73
C LEU A 260 -5.12 0.81 8.21
N ILE A 261 -4.56 -0.33 7.80
CA ILE A 261 -4.49 -0.73 6.39
C ILE A 261 -5.90 -0.79 5.78
N TYR A 262 -6.82 -1.50 6.43
CA TYR A 262 -8.20 -1.62 5.95
C TYR A 262 -8.94 -0.28 6.04
N PHE A 263 -8.87 0.40 7.17
CA PHE A 263 -9.60 1.63 7.41
C PHE A 263 -9.26 2.71 6.38
N PHE A 264 -7.98 2.98 6.16
CA PHE A 264 -7.58 4.03 5.22
C PHE A 264 -7.86 3.66 3.75
N ALA A 265 -7.84 2.38 3.40
CA ALA A 265 -8.27 1.94 2.08
C ALA A 265 -9.75 2.30 1.82
N GLY A 266 -10.65 2.01 2.78
CA GLY A 266 -12.06 2.38 2.70
C GLY A 266 -12.30 3.90 2.83
N TRP A 267 -11.58 4.55 3.74
CA TRP A 267 -11.68 5.98 3.97
C TRP A 267 -11.41 6.79 2.70
N TRP A 268 -10.32 6.51 2.01
CA TRP A 268 -9.95 7.22 0.79
C TRP A 268 -10.82 6.88 -0.41
N LYS A 269 -11.42 5.69 -0.45
CA LYS A 269 -12.45 5.36 -1.45
C LYS A 269 -13.67 6.29 -1.33
N ILE A 270 -14.09 6.60 -0.10
CA ILE A 270 -15.21 7.52 0.11
C ILE A 270 -14.78 8.96 -0.19
N ILE A 271 -13.61 9.39 0.26
CA ILE A 271 -13.12 10.75 -0.04
C ILE A 271 -12.94 10.94 -1.54
N GLY A 272 -12.18 10.09 -2.20
CA GLY A 272 -11.88 10.20 -3.62
C GLY A 272 -13.08 9.90 -4.53
N GLY A 273 -13.73 8.77 -4.33
CA GLY A 273 -14.81 8.28 -5.19
C GLY A 273 -16.22 8.62 -4.75
N GLY A 274 -16.44 8.92 -3.45
CA GLY A 274 -17.75 9.29 -2.90
C GLY A 274 -18.83 8.25 -3.18
N MET A 275 -20.00 8.71 -3.62
CA MET A 275 -21.14 7.86 -3.92
C MET A 275 -20.91 6.88 -5.07
N ALA A 276 -19.97 7.16 -5.97
CA ALA A 276 -19.61 6.21 -7.04
C ALA A 276 -19.09 4.88 -6.48
N TRP A 277 -18.40 4.90 -5.31
CA TRP A 277 -18.01 3.68 -4.62
C TRP A 277 -19.18 2.95 -3.98
N VAL A 278 -20.12 3.68 -3.37
CA VAL A 278 -21.32 3.09 -2.75
C VAL A 278 -22.17 2.36 -3.79
N TRP A 279 -22.36 2.97 -4.95
CA TRP A 279 -23.15 2.40 -6.04
C TRP A 279 -22.36 1.42 -6.92
N GLY A 280 -21.09 1.15 -6.58
CA GLY A 280 -20.25 0.17 -7.26
C GLY A 280 -19.58 0.64 -8.55
N GLU A 281 -19.84 1.86 -9.00
CA GLU A 281 -19.20 2.40 -10.21
C GLU A 281 -17.68 2.50 -10.04
N GLY A 282 -17.20 2.93 -8.87
CA GLY A 282 -15.76 2.95 -8.58
C GLY A 282 -15.13 1.56 -8.65
N ALA A 283 -15.75 0.55 -8.05
CA ALA A 283 -15.28 -0.83 -8.09
C ALA A 283 -15.29 -1.38 -9.53
N TRP A 284 -16.36 -1.12 -10.29
CA TRP A 284 -16.49 -1.54 -11.67
C TRP A 284 -15.41 -0.92 -12.58
N LEU A 285 -15.22 0.40 -12.54
CA LEU A 285 -14.21 1.08 -13.35
C LEU A 285 -12.78 0.57 -13.07
N HIS A 286 -12.47 0.27 -11.80
CA HIS A 286 -11.17 -0.34 -11.47
C HIS A 286 -11.01 -1.74 -12.05
N LEU A 287 -12.08 -2.54 -12.04
CA LEU A 287 -12.09 -3.87 -12.62
C LEU A 287 -11.94 -3.78 -14.15
N GLU A 288 -12.67 -2.89 -14.79
CA GLU A 288 -12.63 -2.67 -16.24
C GLU A 288 -11.25 -2.15 -16.70
N ALA A 289 -10.70 -1.13 -16.01
CA ALA A 289 -9.35 -0.65 -16.28
C ALA A 289 -8.29 -1.74 -16.09
N GLN A 290 -8.48 -2.62 -15.13
CA GLN A 290 -7.57 -3.74 -14.90
C GLN A 290 -7.73 -4.82 -15.99
N ALA A 291 -8.95 -5.17 -16.36
CA ALA A 291 -9.23 -6.12 -17.44
C ALA A 291 -8.61 -5.62 -18.77
N PHE A 292 -8.78 -4.35 -19.08
CA PHE A 292 -8.15 -3.72 -20.24
C PHE A 292 -6.61 -3.81 -20.18
N ARG A 293 -5.99 -3.54 -19.01
CA ARG A 293 -4.53 -3.69 -18.82
C ARG A 293 -4.05 -5.14 -18.99
N LEU A 294 -4.91 -6.11 -18.73
CA LEU A 294 -4.61 -7.54 -18.88
C LEU A 294 -4.84 -8.02 -20.32
N GLY A 295 -5.49 -7.22 -21.17
CA GLY A 295 -5.89 -7.62 -22.51
C GLY A 295 -7.03 -8.64 -22.50
N VAL A 296 -7.88 -8.62 -21.44
CA VAL A 296 -9.06 -9.48 -21.29
C VAL A 296 -10.32 -8.62 -21.17
N GLU A 297 -11.46 -9.21 -21.43
CA GLU A 297 -12.75 -8.54 -21.22
C GLU A 297 -13.14 -8.59 -19.75
N ALA A 298 -13.73 -7.49 -19.28
CA ALA A 298 -14.35 -7.46 -17.96
C ALA A 298 -15.63 -8.33 -17.98
N PRO A 299 -16.00 -8.99 -16.88
CA PRO A 299 -17.14 -9.90 -16.84
C PRO A 299 -18.46 -9.12 -17.03
N THR A 300 -19.10 -9.26 -18.21
CA THR A 300 -20.32 -8.57 -18.59
C THR A 300 -21.50 -8.85 -17.66
N TRP A 301 -21.60 -10.08 -17.12
CA TRP A 301 -22.62 -10.44 -16.13
C TRP A 301 -22.59 -9.56 -14.88
N LEU A 302 -21.42 -9.01 -14.53
CA LEU A 302 -21.27 -8.07 -13.42
C LEU A 302 -21.64 -6.65 -13.87
N ALA A 303 -21.26 -6.27 -15.10
CA ALA A 303 -21.60 -4.96 -15.69
C ALA A 303 -23.11 -4.73 -15.76
N ASP A 304 -23.85 -5.75 -16.20
CA ASP A 304 -25.29 -5.66 -16.47
C ASP A 304 -26.15 -5.83 -15.21
N SER A 305 -25.53 -6.20 -14.08
CA SER A 305 -26.28 -6.45 -12.85
C SER A 305 -26.50 -5.17 -12.03
N ALA A 306 -27.74 -4.71 -11.96
CA ALA A 306 -28.15 -3.59 -11.11
C ALA A 306 -27.93 -3.85 -9.60
N PHE A 307 -27.85 -5.11 -9.19
CA PHE A 307 -27.64 -5.51 -7.78
C PHE A 307 -26.17 -5.74 -7.45
N LEU A 308 -25.42 -6.45 -8.29
CA LEU A 308 -24.05 -6.88 -7.97
C LEU A 308 -23.05 -5.73 -7.88
N LYS A 309 -23.18 -4.71 -8.74
CA LYS A 309 -22.31 -3.52 -8.65
C LYS A 309 -22.43 -2.79 -7.30
N PRO A 310 -23.64 -2.34 -6.88
CA PRO A 310 -23.78 -1.69 -5.57
C PRO A 310 -23.40 -2.62 -4.42
N PHE A 311 -23.73 -3.92 -4.52
CA PHE A 311 -23.34 -4.90 -3.50
C PHE A 311 -21.83 -4.97 -3.33
N LEU A 312 -21.05 -5.06 -4.41
CA LEU A 312 -19.59 -5.10 -4.36
C LEU A 312 -19.00 -3.80 -3.79
N GLY A 313 -19.51 -2.65 -4.23
CA GLY A 313 -19.07 -1.35 -3.72
C GLY A 313 -19.33 -1.22 -2.22
N LEU A 314 -20.56 -1.46 -1.80
CA LEU A 314 -20.95 -1.37 -0.39
C LEU A 314 -20.26 -2.42 0.48
N ALA A 315 -20.18 -3.69 0.03
CA ALA A 315 -19.50 -4.76 0.75
C ALA A 315 -18.02 -4.45 0.96
N THR A 316 -17.34 -3.88 -0.05
CA THR A 316 -15.96 -3.41 0.06
C THR A 316 -15.82 -2.35 1.15
N LEU A 317 -16.66 -1.31 1.12
CA LEU A 317 -16.60 -0.22 2.10
C LEU A 317 -16.93 -0.70 3.52
N VAL A 318 -17.96 -1.53 3.68
CA VAL A 318 -18.33 -2.11 4.98
C VAL A 318 -17.21 -2.97 5.54
N LEU A 319 -16.57 -3.79 4.70
CA LEU A 319 -15.45 -4.61 5.13
C LEU A 319 -14.26 -3.73 5.54
N GLU A 320 -13.84 -2.81 4.68
CA GLU A 320 -12.64 -2.02 4.91
C GLU A 320 -12.79 -1.08 6.12
N LEU A 321 -13.89 -0.36 6.24
CA LEU A 321 -14.13 0.53 7.37
C LEU A 321 -14.48 -0.21 8.66
N GLY A 322 -15.16 -1.37 8.55
CA GLY A 322 -15.66 -2.15 9.68
C GLY A 322 -14.71 -3.20 10.21
N TRP A 323 -13.67 -3.59 9.46
CA TRP A 323 -12.78 -4.69 9.81
C TRP A 323 -12.19 -4.54 11.22
N GLY A 324 -11.62 -3.38 11.52
CA GLY A 324 -11.00 -3.09 12.81
C GLY A 324 -11.97 -3.25 13.99
N TYR A 325 -13.21 -2.82 13.83
CA TYR A 325 -14.25 -2.96 14.86
C TYR A 325 -14.74 -4.41 15.01
N ALA A 326 -14.93 -5.12 13.90
CA ALA A 326 -15.45 -6.47 13.90
C ALA A 326 -14.45 -7.50 14.45
N VAL A 327 -13.15 -7.35 14.13
CA VAL A 327 -12.08 -8.27 14.60
C VAL A 327 -11.88 -8.24 16.12
N LEU A 328 -12.23 -7.14 16.78
CA LEU A 328 -12.17 -7.04 18.25
C LEU A 328 -13.17 -7.97 18.96
N SER A 329 -14.20 -8.44 18.28
CA SER A 329 -15.20 -9.33 18.86
C SER A 329 -14.90 -10.78 18.51
N ARG A 330 -14.70 -11.65 19.52
CA ARG A 330 -14.52 -13.09 19.32
C ARG A 330 -15.64 -13.72 18.48
N ARG A 331 -16.89 -13.26 18.67
CA ARG A 331 -18.07 -13.76 17.94
C ARG A 331 -18.04 -13.40 16.46
N PHE A 332 -17.62 -12.16 16.12
CA PHE A 332 -17.63 -11.67 14.74
C PHE A 332 -16.30 -11.90 14.02
N ARG A 333 -15.21 -12.15 14.74
CA ARG A 333 -13.88 -12.36 14.18
C ARG A 333 -13.84 -13.42 13.08
N PRO A 334 -14.34 -14.65 13.26
CA PRO A 334 -14.31 -15.66 12.19
C PRO A 334 -15.01 -15.19 10.91
N TRP A 335 -16.13 -14.49 11.05
CA TRP A 335 -16.91 -14.00 9.93
C TRP A 335 -16.20 -12.89 9.17
N VAL A 336 -15.62 -11.92 9.86
CA VAL A 336 -14.89 -10.82 9.19
C VAL A 336 -13.59 -11.31 8.56
N LEU A 337 -12.89 -12.25 9.18
CA LEU A 337 -11.70 -12.86 8.58
C LEU A 337 -12.06 -13.71 7.35
N GLY A 338 -13.15 -14.48 7.41
CA GLY A 338 -13.69 -15.23 6.26
C GLY A 338 -14.11 -14.30 5.12
N ALA A 339 -14.83 -13.21 5.43
CA ALA A 339 -15.22 -12.20 4.45
C ALA A 339 -13.99 -11.51 3.81
N ALA A 340 -12.97 -11.22 4.61
CA ALA A 340 -11.74 -10.62 4.09
C ALA A 340 -10.92 -11.60 3.23
N LEU A 341 -10.89 -12.89 3.56
CA LEU A 341 -10.32 -13.93 2.70
C LEU A 341 -11.05 -14.01 1.36
N PHE A 342 -12.38 -14.04 1.39
CA PHE A 342 -13.21 -14.05 0.19
C PHE A 342 -12.98 -12.79 -0.65
N PHE A 343 -12.92 -11.62 -0.02
CA PHE A 343 -12.64 -10.34 -0.67
C PHE A 343 -11.30 -10.35 -1.41
N HIS A 344 -10.21 -10.76 -0.75
CA HIS A 344 -8.91 -10.84 -1.39
C HIS A 344 -8.84 -11.92 -2.48
N GLY A 345 -9.53 -13.05 -2.28
CA GLY A 345 -9.70 -14.10 -3.28
C GLY A 345 -10.45 -13.59 -4.52
N SER A 346 -11.51 -12.80 -4.34
CA SER A 346 -12.28 -12.17 -5.43
C SER A 346 -11.43 -11.16 -6.21
N ILE A 347 -10.63 -10.34 -5.53
CA ILE A 347 -9.69 -9.41 -6.20
C ILE A 347 -8.67 -10.19 -7.01
N TYR A 348 -8.13 -11.28 -6.47
CA TYR A 348 -7.19 -12.11 -7.23
C TYR A 348 -7.85 -12.73 -8.46
N TRP A 349 -9.04 -13.29 -8.30
CA TRP A 349 -9.77 -13.93 -9.39
C TRP A 349 -10.22 -12.96 -10.48
N LEU A 350 -10.80 -11.81 -10.10
CA LEU A 350 -11.35 -10.83 -11.04
C LEU A 350 -10.28 -9.91 -11.64
N MET A 351 -9.25 -9.55 -10.87
CA MET A 351 -8.30 -8.51 -11.24
C MET A 351 -6.86 -9.00 -11.39
N GLN A 352 -6.58 -10.28 -11.07
CA GLN A 352 -5.24 -10.85 -11.02
C GLN A 352 -4.27 -10.02 -10.17
N ILE A 353 -4.78 -9.44 -9.08
CA ILE A 353 -3.98 -8.70 -8.10
C ILE A 353 -3.84 -9.57 -6.86
N ASN A 354 -2.60 -9.94 -6.56
CA ASN A 354 -2.32 -10.86 -5.47
C ASN A 354 -1.96 -10.10 -4.18
N PHE A 355 -2.75 -10.32 -3.12
CA PHE A 355 -2.55 -9.75 -1.78
C PHE A 355 -2.36 -10.84 -0.71
N TRP A 356 -2.00 -12.09 -1.08
CA TRP A 356 -1.92 -13.20 -0.13
C TRP A 356 -1.03 -12.91 1.11
N GLN A 357 -0.06 -12.02 0.98
CA GLN A 357 0.84 -11.59 2.05
C GLN A 357 0.13 -10.83 3.18
N LEU A 358 -1.12 -10.43 3.01
CA LEU A 358 -1.91 -9.78 4.05
C LEU A 358 -2.83 -10.79 4.77
N PRO A 359 -3.74 -11.52 4.10
CA PRO A 359 -4.66 -12.44 4.76
C PRO A 359 -3.98 -13.66 5.37
N ILE A 360 -2.76 -14.03 4.97
CA ILE A 360 -2.02 -15.14 5.59
C ILE A 360 -1.85 -14.96 7.10
N PHE A 361 -1.77 -13.71 7.56
CA PHE A 361 -1.63 -13.38 8.98
C PHE A 361 -2.91 -13.64 9.79
N TYR A 362 -4.05 -13.92 9.16
CA TYR A 362 -5.26 -14.34 9.88
C TYR A 362 -5.06 -15.67 10.61
N LEU A 363 -4.12 -16.49 10.17
CA LEU A 363 -3.73 -17.71 10.86
C LEU A 363 -3.27 -17.49 12.31
N VAL A 364 -2.82 -16.27 12.64
CA VAL A 364 -2.42 -15.92 14.02
C VAL A 364 -3.61 -16.00 15.00
N PHE A 365 -4.85 -15.85 14.51
CA PHE A 365 -6.04 -15.91 15.35
C PHE A 365 -6.52 -17.33 15.69
N LEU A 366 -5.92 -18.36 15.11
CA LEU A 366 -6.23 -19.74 15.46
C LEU A 366 -5.74 -20.06 16.90
N PRO A 367 -6.43 -20.97 17.62
CA PRO A 367 -6.07 -21.32 18.99
C PRO A 367 -4.87 -22.26 19.05
N TRP A 368 -3.69 -21.78 18.67
CA TRP A 368 -2.48 -22.58 18.53
C TRP A 368 -2.04 -23.27 19.80
N GLY A 369 -2.28 -22.68 20.98
CA GLY A 369 -2.00 -23.31 22.27
C GLY A 369 -2.80 -24.61 22.47
N GLU A 370 -4.07 -24.63 22.03
CA GLU A 370 -4.94 -25.81 22.09
C GLU A 370 -4.57 -26.83 20.99
N LEU A 371 -4.33 -26.34 19.77
CA LEU A 371 -4.00 -27.19 18.61
C LEU A 371 -2.69 -27.95 18.80
N LEU A 372 -1.69 -27.33 19.43
CA LEU A 372 -0.38 -27.92 19.66
C LEU A 372 -0.29 -28.71 20.97
N LYS A 373 -1.39 -28.82 21.74
CA LYS A 373 -1.52 -29.63 22.97
C LYS A 373 -0.34 -29.49 23.94
N GLN A 374 0.23 -28.31 24.08
CA GLN A 374 1.33 -28.10 25.03
C GLN A 374 0.76 -27.88 26.44
N THR A 375 0.73 -28.96 27.23
CA THR A 375 0.37 -28.98 28.65
C THR A 375 1.61 -28.76 29.52
N ASN A 376 1.41 -28.15 30.70
CA ASN A 376 2.39 -27.94 31.76
C ASN A 376 3.41 -26.79 31.54
N ILE A 377 2.89 -25.58 31.61
CA ILE A 377 3.70 -24.38 31.55
C ILE A 377 3.71 -23.74 32.95
N LYS A 378 4.88 -23.68 33.60
CA LYS A 378 5.03 -22.87 34.80
C LYS A 378 5.04 -21.40 34.42
N VAL A 379 3.97 -20.68 34.76
CA VAL A 379 3.87 -19.22 34.57
C VAL A 379 4.59 -18.52 35.72
N GLN A 380 5.61 -17.72 35.41
CA GLN A 380 6.21 -16.84 36.41
C GLN A 380 5.76 -15.38 36.09
N LEU A 381 5.29 -14.71 37.14
CA LEU A 381 4.95 -13.28 37.06
C LEU A 381 6.24 -12.46 36.91
N LEU A 382 6.53 -12.02 35.71
CA LEU A 382 7.60 -11.06 35.45
C LEU A 382 7.03 -9.63 35.40
N LEU A 383 7.81 -8.72 35.97
CA LEU A 383 7.48 -7.31 36.11
C LEU A 383 7.25 -6.60 34.77
N PRO A 384 6.41 -5.54 34.73
CA PRO A 384 5.89 -4.88 33.51
C PRO A 384 6.93 -4.18 32.64
N ASP A 385 8.15 -3.99 33.08
CA ASP A 385 9.13 -3.09 32.43
C ASP A 385 9.76 -3.61 31.14
N SER A 386 9.68 -4.92 30.88
CA SER A 386 10.27 -5.53 29.68
C SER A 386 9.59 -5.19 28.34
N GLN A 387 8.48 -4.43 28.36
CA GLN A 387 7.69 -4.12 27.17
C GLN A 387 7.65 -2.64 26.79
N LYS A 388 8.48 -1.80 27.43
CA LYS A 388 8.54 -0.37 27.08
C LYS A 388 8.92 -0.18 25.59
N ALA A 389 9.96 -0.87 25.15
CA ALA A 389 10.42 -0.78 23.76
C ALA A 389 9.34 -1.22 22.74
N LEU A 390 8.63 -2.32 23.01
CA LEU A 390 7.52 -2.78 22.16
C LEU A 390 6.40 -1.72 22.06
N ARG A 391 6.04 -1.11 23.19
CA ARG A 391 5.03 -0.04 23.20
C ARG A 391 5.48 1.19 22.41
N TRP A 392 6.74 1.59 22.54
CA TRP A 392 7.30 2.69 21.80
C TRP A 392 7.34 2.40 20.29
N VAL A 393 7.90 1.26 19.89
CA VAL A 393 7.95 0.85 18.48
C VAL A 393 6.55 0.74 17.89
N GLY A 394 5.64 0.04 18.58
CA GLY A 394 4.26 -0.08 18.14
C GLY A 394 3.54 1.27 18.09
N GLY A 395 3.74 2.14 19.06
CA GLY A 395 3.18 3.50 19.08
C GLY A 395 3.69 4.36 17.93
N VAL A 396 5.00 4.31 17.64
CA VAL A 396 5.60 5.01 16.50
C VAL A 396 5.03 4.47 15.17
N LEU A 397 4.99 3.14 15.00
CA LEU A 397 4.43 2.52 13.79
C LEU A 397 2.97 2.93 13.57
N ILE A 398 2.13 2.86 14.61
CA ILE A 398 0.71 3.26 14.53
C ILE A 398 0.58 4.76 14.27
N GLY A 399 1.33 5.59 15.00
CA GLY A 399 1.27 7.05 14.87
C GLY A 399 1.70 7.53 13.49
N VAL A 400 2.84 7.06 12.99
CA VAL A 400 3.35 7.47 11.67
C VAL A 400 2.44 6.96 10.55
N ASN A 401 1.99 5.68 10.61
CA ASN A 401 1.04 5.17 9.61
C ASN A 401 -0.32 5.87 9.68
N GLY A 402 -0.78 6.21 10.89
CA GLY A 402 -1.99 7.01 11.06
C GLY A 402 -1.87 8.39 10.41
N LEU A 403 -0.75 9.08 10.61
CA LEU A 403 -0.48 10.38 9.97
C LEU A 403 -0.36 10.25 8.44
N CYS A 404 0.35 9.24 7.94
CA CYS A 404 0.41 8.96 6.49
C CYS A 404 -0.99 8.70 5.93
N GLY A 405 -1.82 7.91 6.64
CA GLY A 405 -3.19 7.63 6.25
C GLY A 405 -4.06 8.87 6.20
N LEU A 406 -4.01 9.73 7.21
CA LEU A 406 -4.76 10.99 7.26
C LEU A 406 -4.32 11.99 6.19
N ALA A 407 -3.01 12.09 5.95
CA ALA A 407 -2.44 13.02 4.97
C ALA A 407 -2.46 12.50 3.52
N HIS A 408 -2.96 11.29 3.26
CA HIS A 408 -2.83 10.60 1.96
C HIS A 408 -1.36 10.54 1.49
N PHE A 409 -0.46 10.34 2.43
CA PHE A 409 0.98 10.38 2.16
C PHE A 409 1.50 8.99 1.86
N ASP A 410 2.24 8.87 0.75
CA ASP A 410 2.78 7.61 0.27
C ASP A 410 4.30 7.68 0.22
N SER A 411 4.96 6.88 1.06
CA SER A 411 6.41 6.77 1.14
C SER A 411 6.81 5.34 1.53
N TRP A 412 8.08 5.11 1.78
CA TRP A 412 8.63 3.84 2.23
C TRP A 412 9.39 4.02 3.55
N PRO A 413 9.19 3.19 4.57
CA PRO A 413 8.27 2.05 4.68
C PRO A 413 6.89 2.43 5.22
N PHE A 414 6.47 3.68 5.11
CA PHE A 414 5.19 4.18 5.61
C PHE A 414 4.35 4.70 4.46
N ALA A 415 3.12 4.23 4.38
CA ALA A 415 2.21 4.62 3.32
C ALA A 415 0.75 4.47 3.74
N VAL A 416 -0.11 5.23 3.08
CA VAL A 416 -1.57 5.23 3.32
C VAL A 416 -2.27 3.95 2.87
N TYR A 417 -1.67 3.09 2.08
CA TYR A 417 -2.34 1.99 1.39
C TYR A 417 -3.54 2.43 0.52
N PRO A 418 -3.35 3.35 -0.42
CA PRO A 418 -4.46 3.97 -1.16
C PRO A 418 -5.01 3.07 -2.28
N SER A 419 -5.01 1.74 -2.10
CA SER A 419 -5.50 0.79 -3.09
C SER A 419 -6.90 1.18 -3.54
N PHE A 420 -7.00 1.66 -4.78
CA PHE A 420 -8.26 2.05 -5.41
C PHE A 420 -8.99 3.23 -4.73
N GLY A 421 -8.27 4.12 -4.06
CA GLY A 421 -8.85 5.28 -3.38
C GLY A 421 -9.60 6.25 -4.31
N ASN A 422 -9.04 6.49 -5.50
CA ASN A 422 -9.71 7.30 -6.52
C ASN A 422 -10.37 6.39 -7.56
N PRO A 423 -11.58 6.69 -8.03
CA PRO A 423 -12.11 6.00 -9.20
C PRO A 423 -11.16 6.24 -10.38
N PRO A 424 -10.87 5.21 -11.20
CA PRO A 424 -10.09 5.43 -12.40
C PRO A 424 -10.85 6.40 -13.30
N GLU A 425 -10.12 7.23 -14.02
CA GLU A 425 -10.72 8.02 -15.08
C GLU A 425 -11.31 7.07 -16.14
N LYS A 426 -12.43 7.44 -16.74
CA LYS A 426 -13.01 6.69 -17.87
C LYS A 426 -12.05 6.61 -19.04
N ARG A 427 -11.09 7.52 -19.12
CA ARG A 427 -10.04 7.58 -20.13
C ARG A 427 -8.74 7.08 -19.54
N VAL A 428 -8.11 6.11 -20.22
CA VAL A 428 -6.86 5.51 -19.78
C VAL A 428 -5.80 5.70 -20.85
N LYS A 429 -4.62 6.22 -20.42
CA LYS A 429 -3.46 6.40 -21.29
C LYS A 429 -2.55 5.18 -21.20
N TYR A 430 -2.12 4.69 -22.36
CA TYR A 430 -1.22 3.55 -22.49
C TYR A 430 -0.08 3.85 -23.44
N TYR A 431 1.02 3.11 -23.27
CA TYR A 431 2.16 3.14 -24.16
C TYR A 431 2.31 1.81 -24.88
N TYR A 432 2.57 1.91 -26.19
CA TYR A 432 2.85 0.78 -27.05
C TYR A 432 4.18 1.00 -27.75
N LEU A 433 4.95 -0.08 -27.94
CA LEU A 433 5.96 -0.14 -28.95
C LEU A 433 5.32 -0.70 -30.23
N VAL A 434 5.38 0.06 -31.30
CA VAL A 434 4.89 -0.36 -32.61
C VAL A 434 6.10 -0.61 -33.48
N GLY A 435 6.36 -1.86 -33.81
CA GLY A 435 7.42 -2.28 -34.73
C GLY A 435 6.85 -2.87 -36.01
N SER A 436 7.59 -2.80 -37.11
CA SER A 436 7.28 -3.54 -38.32
C SER A 436 8.38 -4.56 -38.62
N ASP A 437 8.02 -5.78 -38.88
CA ASP A 437 8.92 -6.83 -39.39
C ASP A 437 8.38 -7.38 -40.71
N ALA A 438 9.10 -8.36 -41.28
CA ALA A 438 8.68 -9.05 -42.51
C ALA A 438 7.32 -9.77 -42.39
N LYS A 439 6.79 -9.93 -41.15
CA LYS A 439 5.51 -10.58 -40.86
C LYS A 439 4.38 -9.59 -40.63
N GLY A 440 4.67 -8.28 -40.57
CA GLY A 440 3.68 -7.23 -40.39
C GLY A 440 3.93 -6.29 -39.21
N ILE A 441 2.90 -5.55 -38.80
CA ILE A 441 2.96 -4.59 -37.69
C ILE A 441 2.77 -5.33 -36.38
N VAL A 442 3.74 -5.19 -35.47
CA VAL A 442 3.67 -5.73 -34.10
C VAL A 442 3.37 -4.59 -33.14
N ASN A 443 2.31 -4.74 -32.36
CA ASN A 443 1.95 -3.81 -31.28
C ASN A 443 2.27 -4.44 -29.92
N ILE A 444 3.24 -3.92 -29.20
CA ILE A 444 3.63 -4.40 -27.87
C ILE A 444 3.11 -3.44 -26.82
N ASN A 445 2.15 -3.87 -26.04
CA ASN A 445 1.68 -3.11 -24.87
C ASN A 445 2.70 -3.24 -23.74
N LEU A 446 3.40 -2.14 -23.42
CA LEU A 446 4.45 -2.12 -22.42
C LEU A 446 3.98 -2.50 -21.01
N ALA A 447 2.68 -2.35 -20.71
CA ALA A 447 2.12 -2.69 -19.41
C ALA A 447 1.72 -4.18 -19.28
N SER A 448 1.43 -4.87 -20.40
CA SER A 448 0.83 -6.22 -20.39
C SER A 448 1.66 -7.29 -21.08
N ASP A 449 2.72 -6.92 -21.78
CA ASP A 449 3.54 -7.88 -22.53
C ASP A 449 4.12 -8.99 -21.63
N PRO A 450 3.96 -10.29 -22.00
CA PRO A 450 4.43 -11.41 -21.19
C PRO A 450 5.96 -11.45 -21.01
N GLN A 451 6.75 -11.07 -22.01
CA GLN A 451 8.21 -11.10 -21.95
C GLN A 451 8.73 -10.00 -21.01
N LEU A 452 8.14 -8.80 -21.08
CA LEU A 452 8.47 -7.74 -20.14
C LEU A 452 8.11 -8.14 -18.70
N ARG A 453 7.01 -8.88 -18.50
CA ARG A 453 6.63 -9.39 -17.17
C ARG A 453 7.57 -10.48 -16.64
N LEU A 454 8.23 -11.23 -17.52
CA LEU A 454 9.29 -12.17 -17.13
C LEU A 454 10.58 -11.42 -16.76
N TRP A 455 10.81 -10.25 -17.36
CA TRP A 455 11.95 -9.41 -17.01
C TRP A 455 11.73 -8.71 -15.67
N LEU A 456 10.58 -8.02 -15.50
CA LEU A 456 10.19 -7.36 -14.25
C LEU A 456 8.71 -7.64 -13.92
N PRO A 457 8.37 -7.90 -12.64
CA PRO A 457 6.99 -8.02 -12.22
C PRO A 457 6.14 -6.82 -12.63
N LYS A 458 4.86 -7.06 -12.93
CA LYS A 458 3.89 -6.03 -13.34
C LYS A 458 3.91 -4.79 -12.44
N THR A 459 3.99 -5.00 -11.11
CA THR A 459 4.01 -3.90 -10.14
C THR A 459 5.22 -2.99 -10.27
N TYR A 460 6.38 -3.52 -10.68
CA TYR A 460 7.61 -2.77 -10.88
C TYR A 460 7.60 -2.06 -12.24
N LEU A 461 7.14 -2.73 -13.29
CA LEU A 461 6.90 -2.11 -14.59
C LEU A 461 5.95 -0.92 -14.49
N GLN A 462 4.90 -1.01 -13.66
CA GLN A 462 3.97 0.11 -13.44
C GLN A 462 4.65 1.35 -12.86
N GLY A 463 5.69 1.20 -12.03
CA GLY A 463 6.51 2.32 -11.54
C GLY A 463 7.24 3.02 -12.68
N LEU A 464 7.92 2.26 -13.52
CA LEU A 464 8.64 2.79 -14.68
C LEU A 464 7.69 3.45 -15.70
N HIS A 465 6.55 2.81 -15.98
CA HIS A 465 5.53 3.39 -16.87
C HIS A 465 4.88 4.65 -16.29
N GLY A 466 4.67 4.68 -14.97
CA GLY A 466 4.16 5.87 -14.26
C GLY A 466 5.05 7.09 -14.47
N GLN A 467 6.37 6.89 -14.52
CA GLN A 467 7.32 7.96 -14.81
C GLN A 467 7.15 8.55 -16.22
N LEU A 468 6.80 7.71 -17.21
CA LEU A 468 6.53 8.18 -18.57
C LEU A 468 5.20 8.94 -18.63
N LEU A 469 4.18 8.49 -17.86
CA LEU A 469 2.86 9.14 -17.82
C LEU A 469 2.91 10.53 -17.19
N SER A 470 3.78 10.73 -16.21
CA SER A 470 3.92 11.98 -15.44
C SER A 470 5.02 12.92 -15.97
N ALA A 471 5.77 12.50 -16.98
CA ALA A 471 6.88 13.31 -17.51
C ALA A 471 6.36 14.43 -18.44
N SER A 472 6.92 15.65 -18.33
CA SER A 472 6.82 16.68 -19.36
C SER A 472 7.51 16.23 -20.64
N ASP A 473 7.19 16.82 -21.79
CA ASP A 473 7.76 16.40 -23.08
C ASP A 473 9.30 16.45 -23.09
N SER A 474 9.91 17.41 -22.40
CA SER A 474 11.39 17.53 -22.27
C SER A 474 12.03 16.41 -21.44
N VAL A 475 11.36 15.99 -20.38
CA VAL A 475 11.82 14.90 -19.50
C VAL A 475 11.46 13.53 -20.08
N LEU A 476 10.36 13.43 -20.82
CA LEU A 476 9.91 12.21 -21.44
C LEU A 476 10.97 11.60 -22.37
N ASN A 477 11.56 12.41 -23.25
CA ASN A 477 12.59 11.94 -24.19
C ASN A 477 13.81 11.35 -23.46
N SER A 478 14.32 12.03 -22.43
CA SER A 478 15.45 11.51 -21.66
C SER A 478 15.11 10.21 -20.90
N LYS A 479 13.88 10.05 -20.44
CA LYS A 479 13.43 8.80 -19.82
C LYS A 479 13.24 7.67 -20.83
N LEU A 480 12.74 7.98 -22.01
CA LEU A 480 12.60 7.03 -23.11
C LEU A 480 13.98 6.53 -23.60
N GLU A 481 14.97 7.40 -23.73
CA GLU A 481 16.34 7.02 -24.06
C GLU A 481 16.93 6.00 -23.08
N LEU A 482 16.59 6.10 -21.79
CA LEU A 482 17.04 5.15 -20.76
C LEU A 482 16.24 3.85 -20.75
N LEU A 483 14.92 3.92 -20.96
CA LEU A 483 14.02 2.76 -20.80
C LEU A 483 13.97 1.90 -22.07
N LEU A 484 14.04 2.52 -23.24
CA LEU A 484 13.86 1.81 -24.50
C LEU A 484 14.89 0.70 -24.73
N PRO A 485 16.20 0.94 -24.54
CA PRO A 485 17.20 -0.14 -24.65
C PRO A 485 16.91 -1.32 -23.71
N LEU A 486 16.44 -1.03 -22.50
CA LEU A 486 16.08 -2.04 -21.49
C LEU A 486 14.87 -2.88 -21.94
N TYR A 487 13.85 -2.23 -22.50
CA TYR A 487 12.66 -2.95 -23.01
C TYR A 487 13.01 -3.80 -24.23
N LEU A 488 13.75 -3.26 -25.18
CA LEU A 488 14.17 -4.00 -26.37
C LEU A 488 15.06 -5.20 -26.00
N GLY A 489 16.01 -5.03 -25.08
CA GLY A 489 16.83 -6.11 -24.57
C GLY A 489 15.99 -7.19 -23.85
N ALA A 490 14.95 -6.81 -23.12
CA ALA A 490 14.05 -7.74 -22.44
C ALA A 490 13.14 -8.50 -23.41
N LEU A 491 12.72 -7.84 -24.49
CA LEU A 491 11.84 -8.44 -25.52
C LEU A 491 12.56 -9.42 -26.44
N LYS A 492 13.90 -9.39 -26.49
CA LYS A 492 14.73 -10.24 -27.39
C LYS A 492 14.27 -10.19 -28.86
N GLN A 493 13.80 -9.03 -29.30
CA GLN A 493 13.30 -8.86 -30.66
C GLN A 493 14.32 -8.12 -31.51
N ASP A 494 14.67 -8.70 -32.64
CA ASP A 494 15.60 -8.14 -33.62
C ASP A 494 14.87 -7.24 -34.65
N HIS A 495 13.97 -6.37 -34.20
CA HIS A 495 13.32 -5.41 -35.08
C HIS A 495 14.17 -4.19 -35.31
N ASN A 496 14.28 -3.76 -36.56
CA ASN A 496 15.15 -2.65 -36.92
C ASN A 496 14.63 -1.28 -36.54
N GLU A 497 13.30 -1.12 -36.36
CA GLU A 497 12.70 0.17 -36.01
C GLU A 497 11.46 -0.02 -35.13
N PHE A 498 11.42 0.73 -34.03
CA PHE A 498 10.23 0.82 -33.17
C PHE A 498 9.79 2.25 -33.02
N THR A 499 8.50 2.46 -33.06
CA THR A 499 7.86 3.72 -32.73
C THR A 499 7.17 3.60 -31.38
N ILE A 500 7.44 4.51 -30.46
CA ILE A 500 6.71 4.59 -29.19
C ILE A 500 5.47 5.45 -29.43
N VAL A 501 4.32 4.87 -29.12
CA VAL A 501 3.03 5.51 -29.30
C VAL A 501 2.30 5.54 -27.96
N SER A 502 1.81 6.71 -27.57
CA SER A 502 0.81 6.81 -26.51
C SER A 502 -0.59 6.76 -27.13
N ARG A 503 -1.48 6.00 -26.50
CA ARG A 503 -2.91 5.94 -26.86
C ARG A 503 -3.74 6.29 -25.64
N VAL A 504 -4.70 7.19 -25.82
CA VAL A 504 -5.75 7.45 -24.85
C VAL A 504 -6.98 6.69 -25.30
N VAL A 505 -7.46 5.79 -24.47
CA VAL A 505 -8.61 4.93 -24.77
C VAL A 505 -9.74 5.27 -23.81
N ASP A 506 -10.94 5.44 -24.35
CA ASP A 506 -12.16 5.50 -23.58
C ASP A 506 -12.58 4.08 -23.18
N LEU A 507 -12.74 3.82 -21.89
CA LEU A 507 -13.04 2.48 -21.38
C LEU A 507 -14.47 2.04 -21.69
N GLU A 508 -15.42 2.97 -21.81
CA GLU A 508 -16.83 2.64 -22.11
C GLU A 508 -17.00 2.27 -23.58
N THR A 509 -16.45 3.09 -24.49
CA THR A 509 -16.61 2.90 -25.93
C THR A 509 -15.55 2.04 -26.57
N LYS A 510 -14.43 1.78 -25.85
CA LYS A 510 -13.21 1.11 -26.35
C LYS A 510 -12.56 1.84 -27.53
N GLN A 511 -12.93 3.09 -27.78
CA GLN A 511 -12.38 3.89 -28.85
C GLN A 511 -11.06 4.55 -28.46
N ILE A 512 -10.13 4.62 -29.40
CA ILE A 512 -8.91 5.40 -29.24
C ILE A 512 -9.27 6.87 -29.49
N LEU A 513 -9.20 7.67 -28.43
CA LEU A 513 -9.52 9.10 -28.48
C LEU A 513 -8.33 9.94 -28.95
N GLU A 514 -7.13 9.52 -28.61
CA GLU A 514 -5.90 10.23 -28.94
C GLU A 514 -4.79 9.23 -29.23
N LEU A 515 -3.99 9.52 -30.25
CA LEU A 515 -2.79 8.79 -30.62
C LEU A 515 -1.66 9.78 -30.82
N LYS A 516 -0.61 9.68 -29.99
CA LYS A 516 0.57 10.55 -30.07
C LYS A 516 1.82 9.70 -30.27
N ILE A 517 2.57 10.00 -31.31
CA ILE A 517 3.90 9.42 -31.54
C ILE A 517 4.89 10.18 -30.63
N LEU A 518 5.60 9.45 -29.77
CA LEU A 518 6.50 10.03 -28.79
C LEU A 518 7.96 10.00 -29.25
N GLY A 519 8.33 9.08 -30.13
CA GLY A 519 9.68 8.95 -30.64
C GLY A 519 9.83 7.79 -31.60
N HIS A 520 10.85 7.86 -32.42
CA HIS A 520 11.28 6.78 -33.31
C HIS A 520 12.64 6.29 -32.87
N THR A 521 12.85 4.99 -32.82
CA THR A 521 14.17 4.40 -32.66
C THR A 521 14.76 4.16 -34.03
N SER A 522 15.58 5.05 -34.50
CA SER A 522 16.50 4.70 -35.58
C SER A 522 17.65 3.88 -34.99
N VAL A 523 17.69 2.59 -35.31
CA VAL A 523 18.87 1.72 -35.21
C VAL A 523 19.43 1.50 -33.79
N PHE A 524 18.76 0.67 -32.98
CA PHE A 524 19.46 -0.14 -31.98
C PHE A 524 19.37 -1.62 -32.42
N LYS A 525 20.48 -2.21 -32.83
CA LYS A 525 20.54 -3.66 -33.02
C LYS A 525 20.54 -4.32 -31.63
N ALA A 526 19.65 -5.27 -31.38
CA ALA A 526 19.61 -6.02 -30.14
C ALA A 526 20.96 -6.69 -29.78
N SER A 527 21.80 -6.94 -30.79
CA SER A 527 23.17 -7.45 -30.62
C SER A 527 24.13 -6.49 -29.94
N GLU A 528 23.85 -5.17 -29.93
CA GLU A 528 24.71 -4.16 -29.28
C GLU A 528 24.33 -3.93 -27.81
N LEU A 529 23.13 -4.36 -27.40
CA LEU A 529 22.61 -4.23 -26.04
C LEU A 529 22.86 -5.47 -25.15
N ALA A 530 23.39 -6.53 -25.71
CA ALA A 530 23.75 -7.76 -24.98
C ALA A 530 25.16 -7.72 -24.36
N ARG A 531 25.87 -6.61 -24.45
CA ARG A 531 27.14 -6.34 -23.77
C ARG A 531 26.91 -5.40 -22.59
#